data_209b715368cc653eeafafc48a6e66684
#
_entry.id   209b715368cc653eeafafc48a6e66684
#
_cell.length_a   1.000
_cell.length_b   1.000
_cell.length_c   1.000
_cell.angle_alpha   90.00
_cell.angle_beta   90.00
_cell.angle_gamma   90.00
#
_symmetry.space_group_name_H-M   'P 1'
#
loop_
_entity.id
_entity.type
_entity.pdbx_description
1 polymer ?
#
loop_
_entity_poly.entity_id
_entity_poly.type
_entity_poly.pdbx_seq_one_letter_code
_entity_poly.pdbx_strand_id
1 'polypeptide(L)'
;MSSIRSCVATPPNLPTMEIKMHRTITRFVLPVGLLGLVILAAIAQPPGFDREISEAFRGIFPGAKPEPGLFPIESTGVSTRPVMEAADAFLGTLSEPQRARTTFPVDDIEWRKWANQHSYKRQGVSFEEMNETQRTAAFDMLQAGLSAKGLKKTQDIMKLNETLAELSGKFDEYGQWLYYITIMGEPSQTQPWGWQLDGHHLVINYFVLGDQVVMSPVFMGSEPIRADSGKFKGTVVMQDEQDKGYTFMQSLDPQQRTEAVLSSQKGGTNNLAEAFHDNIDLDYAGIPGKKLNEKQRQLLLELIAEYVGNMADGHAKVKMSEVEKHLDRTCFAWIGETDPEGVFYYRVHSPVILIEFDHQRRIAPQRGRIPVREHIHTVVRTPNGNDYGKDLLRQHYEKHDHSHPHEPAKPTK
;
A
#
# COMPACT_ATOMS: atom_id res chain seq x y z
N MET A 1 26.55 -18.90 63.66
CA MET A 1 25.85 -20.16 63.94
C MET A 1 24.64 -20.18 62.98
N SER A 2 24.46 -20.99 61.98
CA SER A 2 24.82 -22.33 61.64
C SER A 2 24.90 -22.44 60.09
N SER A 3 25.96 -23.14 59.66
CA SER A 3 26.30 -23.48 58.27
C SER A 3 25.36 -24.61 57.78
N ILE A 4 24.87 -24.56 56.54
CA ILE A 4 24.39 -25.76 55.84
C ILE A 4 25.09 -25.81 54.48
N ARG A 5 25.81 -26.90 54.28
CA ARG A 5 26.62 -27.26 53.11
C ARG A 5 25.75 -27.78 51.98
N SER A 6 26.08 -27.39 50.78
CA SER A 6 25.57 -27.91 49.49
C SER A 6 26.24 -29.25 49.18
N CYS A 7 25.46 -30.28 48.84
CA CYS A 7 25.91 -31.51 48.21
C CYS A 7 25.73 -31.44 46.71
N VAL A 8 26.82 -31.50 45.96
CA VAL A 8 26.86 -31.69 44.50
C VAL A 8 26.91 -33.20 44.22
N ALA A 9 25.97 -33.73 43.45
CA ALA A 9 25.99 -35.09 42.93
C ALA A 9 26.43 -35.08 41.46
N THR A 10 27.47 -35.86 41.16
CA THR A 10 28.00 -36.14 39.82
C THR A 10 27.20 -37.30 39.17
N PRO A 11 26.85 -37.26 37.87
CA PRO A 11 26.27 -38.40 37.17
C PRO A 11 27.34 -39.36 36.62
N PRO A 12 27.03 -40.64 36.41
CA PRO A 12 27.97 -41.68 36.02
C PRO A 12 28.25 -41.73 34.50
N ASN A 13 29.45 -42.23 34.20
CA ASN A 13 30.00 -42.50 32.88
C ASN A 13 29.25 -43.66 32.17
N LEU A 14 28.95 -43.45 30.88
CA LEU A 14 28.53 -44.52 29.94
C LEU A 14 29.69 -44.85 28.97
N PRO A 15 29.86 -46.09 28.56
CA PRO A 15 31.02 -46.53 27.78
C PRO A 15 30.88 -46.24 26.28
N THR A 16 31.98 -45.85 25.67
CA THR A 16 32.20 -45.69 24.22
C THR A 16 32.30 -47.01 23.52
N MET A 17 31.48 -47.21 22.50
CA MET A 17 31.49 -48.34 21.60
C MET A 17 32.24 -47.97 20.32
N GLU A 18 33.46 -48.52 20.13
CA GLU A 18 34.23 -48.40 18.87
C GLU A 18 33.67 -49.35 17.82
N ILE A 19 33.22 -48.81 16.70
CA ILE A 19 32.88 -49.56 15.48
C ILE A 19 34.03 -49.42 14.46
N LYS A 20 34.77 -50.53 14.24
CA LYS A 20 35.75 -50.64 13.15
C LYS A 20 35.02 -50.87 11.83
N MET A 21 35.15 -49.94 10.92
CA MET A 21 34.75 -50.10 9.51
C MET A 21 35.95 -50.40 8.63
N HIS A 22 35.89 -51.59 7.95
CA HIS A 22 36.86 -51.98 6.92
C HIS A 22 36.56 -51.19 5.62
N ARG A 23 37.61 -50.55 5.08
CA ARG A 23 37.61 -49.93 3.74
C ARG A 23 37.93 -50.99 2.69
N THR A 24 37.00 -51.17 1.72
CA THR A 24 37.34 -51.75 0.41
C THR A 24 37.16 -50.66 -0.62
N ILE A 25 38.28 -50.29 -1.27
CA ILE A 25 38.31 -49.25 -2.36
C ILE A 25 38.16 -49.97 -3.67
N THR A 26 37.06 -49.76 -4.37
CA THR A 26 36.91 -50.08 -5.78
C THR A 26 36.81 -48.79 -6.59
N ARG A 27 37.85 -48.47 -7.38
CA ARG A 27 37.88 -47.31 -8.28
C ARG A 27 37.07 -47.61 -9.54
N PHE A 28 35.95 -46.89 -9.74
CA PHE A 28 35.32 -46.71 -11.06
C PHE A 28 35.53 -45.28 -11.51
N VAL A 29 36.20 -45.12 -12.64
CA VAL A 29 36.35 -43.85 -13.35
C VAL A 29 35.20 -43.75 -14.34
N LEU A 30 34.31 -42.75 -14.20
CA LEU A 30 33.32 -42.36 -15.21
C LEU A 30 33.47 -40.87 -15.51
N PRO A 31 33.31 -40.44 -16.75
CA PRO A 31 33.61 -39.06 -17.17
C PRO A 31 32.55 -38.10 -16.68
N VAL A 32 32.99 -36.99 -16.07
CA VAL A 32 32.16 -35.89 -15.61
C VAL A 32 31.76 -35.03 -16.80
N GLY A 33 30.53 -35.21 -17.25
CA GLY A 33 29.87 -34.21 -18.08
C GLY A 33 29.35 -33.10 -17.18
N LEU A 34 29.92 -31.89 -17.27
CA LEU A 34 29.44 -30.69 -16.59
C LEU A 34 28.11 -30.26 -17.23
N LEU A 35 26.97 -30.70 -16.68
CA LEU A 35 25.69 -30.02 -16.89
C LEU A 35 25.53 -29.06 -15.75
N GLY A 36 25.75 -27.78 -16.00
CA GLY A 36 25.47 -26.71 -15.07
C GLY A 36 23.94 -26.56 -14.86
N LEU A 37 23.44 -27.19 -13.83
CA LEU A 37 22.06 -26.95 -13.36
C LEU A 37 22.05 -25.62 -12.62
N VAL A 38 21.65 -24.54 -13.29
CA VAL A 38 21.28 -23.28 -12.63
C VAL A 38 19.96 -23.55 -11.92
N ILE A 39 20.03 -23.89 -10.65
CA ILE A 39 18.85 -23.91 -9.78
C ILE A 39 18.51 -22.44 -9.50
N LEU A 40 17.59 -21.87 -10.27
CA LEU A 40 16.86 -20.68 -9.86
C LEU A 40 16.07 -21.08 -8.60
N ALA A 41 16.57 -20.73 -7.43
CA ALA A 41 15.81 -20.78 -6.20
C ALA A 41 14.68 -19.74 -6.35
N ALA A 42 13.49 -20.19 -6.75
CA ALA A 42 12.28 -19.40 -6.57
C ALA A 42 12.14 -19.20 -5.06
N ILE A 43 12.37 -17.97 -4.60
CA ILE A 43 12.05 -17.59 -3.24
C ILE A 43 10.53 -17.67 -3.15
N ALA A 44 10.01 -18.74 -2.55
CA ALA A 44 8.60 -18.91 -2.31
C ALA A 44 8.11 -17.74 -1.43
N GLN A 45 7.06 -17.08 -1.87
CA GLN A 45 6.39 -16.06 -1.06
C GLN A 45 5.88 -16.72 0.24
N PRO A 46 5.78 -15.96 1.35
CA PRO A 46 5.27 -16.52 2.60
C PRO A 46 3.88 -17.14 2.39
N PRO A 47 3.61 -18.34 2.95
CA PRO A 47 2.30 -18.96 2.84
C PRO A 47 1.22 -18.04 3.41
N GLY A 48 0.22 -17.68 2.61
CA GLY A 48 -0.89 -16.78 2.98
C GLY A 48 -1.16 -15.68 1.96
N PHE A 49 -0.13 -15.12 1.33
CA PHE A 49 -0.28 -14.09 0.30
C PHE A 49 -0.98 -14.60 -0.96
N ASP A 50 -0.68 -15.81 -1.40
CA ASP A 50 -1.25 -16.39 -2.62
C ASP A 50 -2.74 -16.75 -2.49
N ARG A 51 -3.23 -17.04 -1.28
CA ARG A 51 -4.62 -17.47 -1.07
C ARG A 51 -5.61 -16.31 -1.20
N GLU A 52 -5.26 -15.15 -0.68
CA GLU A 52 -6.13 -13.96 -0.71
C GLU A 52 -6.21 -13.35 -2.12
N ILE A 53 -5.12 -13.39 -2.89
CA ILE A 53 -5.12 -12.95 -4.29
C ILE A 53 -5.83 -13.95 -5.21
N SER A 54 -5.85 -15.24 -4.89
CA SER A 54 -6.53 -16.27 -5.69
C SER A 54 -8.05 -16.14 -5.68
N GLU A 55 -8.62 -15.48 -4.66
CA GLU A 55 -10.05 -15.19 -4.62
C GLU A 55 -10.40 -14.06 -5.58
N ALA A 56 -11.56 -14.18 -6.26
CA ALA A 56 -12.09 -13.10 -7.08
C ALA A 56 -12.23 -11.82 -6.24
N PHE A 57 -11.92 -10.67 -6.84
CA PHE A 57 -12.09 -9.40 -6.16
C PHE A 57 -13.56 -9.16 -5.82
N ARG A 58 -13.84 -8.80 -4.59
CA ARG A 58 -15.15 -8.49 -4.06
C ARG A 58 -15.22 -7.05 -3.52
N GLY A 59 -14.17 -6.60 -2.86
CA GLY A 59 -14.08 -5.31 -2.19
C GLY A 59 -14.39 -5.36 -0.70
N ILE A 60 -14.39 -4.18 -0.09
CA ILE A 60 -14.62 -3.95 1.34
C ILE A 60 -16.00 -3.35 1.53
N PHE A 61 -16.88 -4.01 2.28
CA PHE A 61 -18.22 -3.51 2.60
C PHE A 61 -18.82 -4.31 3.77
N PRO A 62 -19.81 -3.75 4.50
CA PRO A 62 -20.52 -4.50 5.52
C PRO A 62 -21.51 -5.47 4.88
N GLY A 63 -21.52 -6.72 5.35
CA GLY A 63 -22.49 -7.75 4.94
C GLY A 63 -22.18 -8.47 3.64
N ALA A 64 -23.20 -9.04 3.01
CA ALA A 64 -23.04 -10.02 1.93
C ALA A 64 -22.87 -9.42 0.52
N LYS A 65 -23.23 -8.17 0.32
CA LYS A 65 -23.23 -7.52 -1.02
C LYS A 65 -22.86 -6.04 -0.93
N PRO A 66 -22.14 -5.51 -1.95
CA PRO A 66 -21.89 -4.08 -2.07
C PRO A 66 -23.20 -3.30 -2.27
N GLU A 67 -23.22 -2.05 -1.84
CA GLU A 67 -24.33 -1.12 -2.10
C GLU A 67 -24.27 -0.69 -3.57
N PRO A 68 -25.36 -0.89 -4.34
CA PRO A 68 -25.37 -0.57 -5.77
C PRO A 68 -25.52 0.93 -6.02
N GLY A 69 -25.05 1.40 -7.18
CA GLY A 69 -25.29 2.75 -7.68
C GLY A 69 -24.49 3.85 -7.00
N LEU A 70 -23.46 3.52 -6.21
CA LEU A 70 -22.59 4.51 -5.57
C LEU A 70 -21.63 5.20 -6.55
N PHE A 71 -21.23 4.50 -7.61
CA PHE A 71 -20.21 4.94 -8.57
C PHE A 71 -20.74 4.85 -10.01
N PRO A 72 -21.69 5.74 -10.43
CA PRO A 72 -22.19 5.70 -11.80
C PRO A 72 -21.11 6.13 -12.79
N ILE A 73 -21.13 5.55 -14.01
CA ILE A 73 -20.34 6.07 -15.13
C ILE A 73 -21.03 7.35 -15.61
N GLU A 74 -20.46 8.50 -15.28
CA GLU A 74 -20.93 9.83 -15.66
C GLU A 74 -19.76 10.78 -15.87
N SER A 75 -19.94 11.82 -16.69
CA SER A 75 -18.88 12.79 -16.90
C SER A 75 -18.67 13.66 -15.65
N THR A 76 -17.42 13.79 -15.25
CA THR A 76 -16.99 14.67 -14.14
C THR A 76 -16.69 16.09 -14.64
N GLY A 77 -16.47 16.27 -15.96
CA GLY A 77 -16.01 17.50 -16.56
C GLY A 77 -14.52 17.82 -16.27
N VAL A 78 -13.79 16.90 -15.67
CA VAL A 78 -12.35 17.04 -15.33
C VAL A 78 -11.50 16.23 -16.30
N SER A 79 -10.70 16.89 -17.12
CA SER A 79 -9.92 16.22 -18.16
C SER A 79 -8.85 15.29 -17.60
N THR A 80 -8.82 14.03 -18.11
CA THR A 80 -7.75 13.06 -17.87
C THR A 80 -6.68 13.06 -18.97
N ARG A 81 -6.80 13.94 -19.95
CA ARG A 81 -5.86 14.07 -21.06
C ARG A 81 -4.41 14.32 -20.60
N PRO A 82 -4.12 15.19 -19.60
CA PRO A 82 -2.74 15.39 -19.15
C PRO A 82 -2.07 14.14 -18.64
N VAL A 83 -2.76 13.31 -17.84
CA VAL A 83 -2.18 12.08 -17.30
C VAL A 83 -2.04 11.02 -18.40
N MET A 84 -2.96 10.96 -19.36
CA MET A 84 -2.85 10.08 -20.53
C MET A 84 -1.62 10.42 -21.39
N GLU A 85 -1.46 11.70 -21.78
CA GLU A 85 -0.33 12.16 -22.60
C GLU A 85 1.02 11.92 -21.87
N ALA A 86 1.07 12.13 -20.56
CA ALA A 86 2.28 11.88 -19.76
C ALA A 86 2.59 10.37 -19.64
N ALA A 87 1.58 9.51 -19.52
CA ALA A 87 1.76 8.06 -19.50
C ALA A 87 2.27 7.54 -20.86
N ASP A 88 1.73 8.04 -21.99
CA ASP A 88 2.23 7.72 -23.33
C ASP A 88 3.68 8.17 -23.51
N ALA A 89 4.00 9.38 -23.07
CA ALA A 89 5.37 9.89 -23.10
C ALA A 89 6.32 9.01 -22.28
N PHE A 90 5.93 8.62 -21.06
CA PHE A 90 6.72 7.71 -20.24
C PHE A 90 6.95 6.37 -20.95
N LEU A 91 5.90 5.72 -21.44
CA LEU A 91 6.01 4.46 -22.19
C LEU A 91 6.89 4.59 -23.43
N GLY A 92 6.88 5.75 -24.07
CA GLY A 92 7.75 6.06 -25.23
C GLY A 92 9.24 6.14 -24.91
N THR A 93 9.63 6.34 -23.63
CA THR A 93 11.03 6.36 -23.19
C THR A 93 11.58 4.97 -22.88
N LEU A 94 10.70 3.98 -22.66
CA LEU A 94 11.10 2.64 -22.24
C LEU A 94 11.68 1.84 -23.40
N SER A 95 12.74 1.08 -23.15
CA SER A 95 13.19 0.03 -24.05
C SER A 95 12.12 -1.07 -24.18
N GLU A 96 12.16 -1.83 -25.28
CA GLU A 96 11.20 -2.92 -25.48
C GLU A 96 11.16 -3.93 -24.31
N PRO A 97 12.27 -4.40 -23.74
CA PRO A 97 12.23 -5.27 -22.56
C PRO A 97 11.66 -4.59 -21.30
N GLN A 98 11.90 -3.29 -21.11
CA GLN A 98 11.29 -2.55 -20.00
C GLN A 98 9.79 -2.42 -20.21
N ARG A 99 9.34 -2.02 -21.40
CA ARG A 99 7.93 -1.88 -21.73
C ARG A 99 7.17 -3.21 -21.56
N ALA A 100 7.72 -4.32 -22.05
CA ALA A 100 7.10 -5.64 -21.97
C ALA A 100 6.81 -6.10 -20.52
N ARG A 101 7.64 -5.73 -19.54
CA ARG A 101 7.41 -6.07 -18.13
C ARG A 101 6.66 -4.98 -17.34
N THR A 102 6.40 -3.84 -17.98
CA THR A 102 5.71 -2.70 -17.34
C THR A 102 4.22 -2.66 -17.71
N THR A 103 3.83 -3.24 -18.87
CA THR A 103 2.45 -3.17 -19.36
C THR A 103 1.69 -4.46 -19.11
N PHE A 104 0.45 -4.34 -18.64
CA PHE A 104 -0.47 -5.44 -18.31
C PHE A 104 -1.86 -5.16 -18.89
N PRO A 105 -2.71 -6.18 -19.10
CA PRO A 105 -4.13 -5.97 -19.37
C PRO A 105 -4.82 -5.12 -18.28
N VAL A 106 -5.85 -4.36 -18.65
CA VAL A 106 -6.54 -3.45 -17.71
C VAL A 106 -7.25 -4.20 -16.58
N ASP A 107 -7.63 -5.44 -16.79
CA ASP A 107 -8.27 -6.31 -15.80
C ASP A 107 -7.32 -7.28 -15.10
N ASP A 108 -6.01 -7.16 -15.38
CA ASP A 108 -4.99 -8.04 -14.80
C ASP A 108 -5.02 -8.03 -13.27
N ILE A 109 -4.67 -9.19 -12.69
CA ILE A 109 -4.55 -9.36 -11.24
C ILE A 109 -3.38 -8.55 -10.65
N GLU A 110 -2.49 -8.04 -11.49
CA GLU A 110 -1.34 -7.21 -11.07
C GLU A 110 -1.77 -5.99 -10.27
N TRP A 111 -2.95 -5.41 -10.53
CA TRP A 111 -3.55 -4.37 -9.69
C TRP A 111 -3.55 -4.71 -8.19
N ARG A 112 -3.76 -5.97 -7.84
CA ARG A 112 -3.89 -6.45 -6.46
C ARG A 112 -2.55 -6.92 -5.86
N LYS A 113 -1.51 -7.03 -6.70
CA LYS A 113 -0.18 -7.48 -6.29
C LYS A 113 0.70 -6.30 -5.90
N TRP A 114 0.41 -5.72 -4.75
CA TRP A 114 1.21 -4.67 -4.14
C TRP A 114 1.45 -4.97 -2.66
N ALA A 115 2.53 -4.44 -2.10
CA ALA A 115 2.83 -4.66 -0.70
C ALA A 115 3.69 -3.53 -0.11
N ASN A 116 3.40 -3.20 1.14
CA ASN A 116 4.23 -2.27 1.90
C ASN A 116 5.65 -2.79 2.18
N GLN A 117 5.84 -4.12 2.26
CA GLN A 117 7.11 -4.73 2.64
C GLN A 117 8.20 -4.50 1.59
N HIS A 118 9.41 -4.08 2.04
CA HIS A 118 10.56 -3.87 1.16
C HIS A 118 10.98 -5.14 0.40
N SER A 119 10.85 -6.32 1.02
CA SER A 119 11.24 -7.62 0.44
C SER A 119 10.23 -8.18 -0.58
N TYR A 120 9.09 -7.51 -0.81
CA TYR A 120 8.12 -7.94 -1.81
C TYR A 120 8.68 -7.81 -3.22
N LYS A 121 8.50 -8.87 -4.05
CA LYS A 121 8.96 -8.87 -5.43
C LYS A 121 7.95 -8.16 -6.33
N ARG A 122 8.32 -7.01 -6.85
CA ARG A 122 7.50 -6.15 -7.68
C ARG A 122 7.72 -6.39 -9.17
N GLN A 123 6.71 -6.10 -9.95
CA GLN A 123 6.77 -6.05 -11.42
C GLN A 123 7.01 -4.61 -11.91
N GLY A 124 7.15 -4.46 -13.22
CA GLY A 124 7.35 -3.16 -13.83
C GLY A 124 8.81 -2.73 -13.91
N VAL A 125 9.01 -1.45 -14.20
CA VAL A 125 10.33 -0.82 -14.25
C VAL A 125 10.55 0.00 -12.97
N SER A 126 11.71 -0.19 -12.32
CA SER A 126 12.06 0.58 -11.12
C SER A 126 12.70 1.92 -11.47
N PHE A 127 12.53 2.92 -10.57
CA PHE A 127 13.28 4.18 -10.71
C PHE A 127 14.79 3.98 -10.62
N GLU A 128 15.27 2.90 -9.99
CA GLU A 128 16.68 2.56 -9.93
C GLU A 128 17.25 2.18 -11.30
N GLU A 129 16.47 1.40 -12.09
CA GLU A 129 16.86 0.99 -13.45
C GLU A 129 16.72 2.10 -14.50
N MET A 130 15.89 3.11 -14.22
CA MET A 130 15.61 4.20 -15.14
C MET A 130 16.83 5.10 -15.32
N ASN A 131 17.09 5.50 -16.54
CA ASN A 131 17.96 6.64 -16.82
C ASN A 131 17.25 7.97 -16.47
N GLU A 132 17.95 9.08 -16.56
CA GLU A 132 17.42 10.40 -16.16
C GLU A 132 16.20 10.81 -16.99
N THR A 133 16.18 10.56 -18.31
CA THR A 133 15.04 10.87 -19.18
C THR A 133 13.80 10.05 -18.77
N GLN A 134 13.99 8.78 -18.48
CA GLN A 134 12.91 7.90 -18.02
C GLN A 134 12.36 8.30 -16.66
N ARG A 135 13.25 8.65 -15.70
CA ARG A 135 12.83 9.17 -14.38
C ARG A 135 12.04 10.47 -14.50
N THR A 136 12.48 11.39 -15.34
CA THR A 136 11.77 12.64 -15.59
C THR A 136 10.37 12.36 -16.12
N ALA A 137 10.24 11.53 -17.17
CA ALA A 137 8.94 11.18 -17.73
C ALA A 137 8.03 10.44 -16.72
N ALA A 138 8.60 9.59 -15.86
CA ALA A 138 7.87 8.94 -14.79
C ALA A 138 7.32 9.95 -13.76
N PHE A 139 8.13 10.92 -13.36
CA PHE A 139 7.67 12.01 -12.47
C PHE A 139 6.67 12.93 -13.13
N ASP A 140 6.78 13.22 -14.41
CA ASP A 140 5.79 13.99 -15.17
C ASP A 140 4.43 13.29 -15.19
N MET A 141 4.40 11.95 -15.34
CA MET A 141 3.18 11.16 -15.23
C MET A 141 2.57 11.23 -13.82
N LEU A 142 3.39 11.07 -12.79
CA LEU A 142 2.93 11.21 -11.39
C LEU A 142 2.39 12.63 -11.13
N GLN A 143 3.07 13.68 -11.63
CA GLN A 143 2.65 15.06 -11.50
C GLN A 143 1.32 15.34 -12.18
N ALA A 144 1.03 14.69 -13.31
CA ALA A 144 -0.24 14.84 -14.02
C ALA A 144 -1.42 14.20 -13.26
N GLY A 145 -1.16 13.16 -12.47
CA GLY A 145 -2.19 12.46 -11.68
C GLY A 145 -2.33 12.96 -10.24
N LEU A 146 -1.31 13.61 -9.71
CA LEU A 146 -1.23 14.03 -8.31
C LEU A 146 -1.29 15.56 -8.18
N SER A 147 -1.71 16.04 -7.02
CA SER A 147 -1.53 17.45 -6.65
C SER A 147 -0.06 17.75 -6.35
N ALA A 148 0.30 19.04 -6.30
CA ALA A 148 1.65 19.44 -5.88
C ALA A 148 2.02 18.87 -4.49
N LYS A 149 1.04 18.82 -3.56
CA LYS A 149 1.18 18.21 -2.25
C LYS A 149 1.38 16.70 -2.35
N GLY A 150 0.56 16.00 -3.14
CA GLY A 150 0.64 14.56 -3.32
C GLY A 150 1.96 14.12 -3.97
N LEU A 151 2.41 14.83 -5.00
CA LEU A 151 3.71 14.58 -5.62
C LEU A 151 4.87 14.82 -4.65
N LYS A 152 4.84 15.94 -3.90
CA LYS A 152 5.85 16.23 -2.88
C LYS A 152 5.89 15.13 -1.82
N LYS A 153 4.73 14.69 -1.29
CA LYS A 153 4.64 13.62 -0.29
C LYS A 153 5.20 12.30 -0.84
N THR A 154 4.86 11.93 -2.07
CA THR A 154 5.42 10.79 -2.80
C THR A 154 6.95 10.83 -2.81
N GLN A 155 7.53 11.94 -3.26
CA GLN A 155 8.98 12.12 -3.33
C GLN A 155 9.64 12.12 -1.93
N ASP A 156 8.97 12.68 -0.94
CA ASP A 156 9.52 12.75 0.43
C ASP A 156 9.50 11.38 1.13
N ILE A 157 8.49 10.54 0.88
CA ILE A 157 8.51 9.13 1.32
C ILE A 157 9.68 8.38 0.68
N MET A 158 9.92 8.57 -0.63
CA MET A 158 11.06 7.96 -1.34
C MET A 158 12.40 8.41 -0.72
N LYS A 159 12.54 9.70 -0.36
CA LYS A 159 13.74 10.23 0.31
C LYS A 159 13.92 9.65 1.73
N LEU A 160 12.82 9.47 2.47
CA LEU A 160 12.89 8.88 3.82
C LEU A 160 13.21 7.39 3.78
N ASN A 161 12.87 6.69 2.69
CA ASN A 161 13.34 5.33 2.47
C ASN A 161 14.87 5.23 2.28
N GLU A 162 15.50 6.24 1.67
CA GLU A 162 16.97 6.38 1.67
C GLU A 162 17.52 6.67 3.07
N THR A 163 16.84 7.54 3.83
CA THR A 163 17.21 7.81 5.22
C THR A 163 17.15 6.53 6.07
N LEU A 164 16.17 5.66 5.81
CA LEU A 164 16.09 4.35 6.45
C LEU A 164 17.27 3.45 6.07
N ALA A 165 17.72 3.48 4.81
CA ALA A 165 18.94 2.79 4.36
C ALA A 165 20.18 3.29 5.12
N GLU A 166 20.34 4.60 5.24
CA GLU A 166 21.44 5.22 5.99
C GLU A 166 21.44 4.81 7.47
N LEU A 167 20.27 4.80 8.13
CA LEU A 167 20.11 4.44 9.54
C LEU A 167 20.33 2.96 9.81
N SER A 168 19.96 2.09 8.87
CA SER A 168 20.05 0.64 9.02
C SER A 168 21.34 0.04 8.44
N GLY A 169 22.02 0.77 7.55
CA GLY A 169 23.17 0.28 6.77
C GLY A 169 22.79 -0.68 5.64
N LYS A 170 21.51 -0.70 5.20
CA LYS A 170 20.94 -1.69 4.29
C LYS A 170 20.46 -1.05 2.98
N PHE A 171 21.38 -0.63 2.13
CA PHE A 171 21.08 0.03 0.85
C PHE A 171 20.56 -0.91 -0.25
N ASP A 172 20.67 -2.21 -0.06
CA ASP A 172 20.09 -3.26 -0.90
C ASP A 172 18.62 -3.57 -0.57
N GLU A 173 18.18 -3.22 0.65
CA GLU A 173 16.79 -3.39 1.09
C GLU A 173 15.98 -2.08 1.00
N TYR A 174 16.62 -0.94 1.23
CA TYR A 174 16.01 0.39 1.27
C TYR A 174 16.76 1.37 0.38
N GLY A 175 16.05 2.28 -0.26
CA GLY A 175 16.66 3.29 -1.13
C GLY A 175 15.63 4.18 -1.79
N GLN A 176 16.07 5.39 -2.17
CA GLN A 176 15.23 6.40 -2.80
C GLN A 176 14.56 5.90 -4.09
N TRP A 177 15.19 4.96 -4.82
CA TRP A 177 14.78 4.58 -6.16
C TRP A 177 14.19 3.16 -6.26
N LEU A 178 13.98 2.46 -5.15
CA LEU A 178 13.39 1.12 -5.09
C LEU A 178 11.84 1.18 -5.14
N TYR A 179 11.35 1.86 -6.17
CA TYR A 179 9.92 2.04 -6.47
C TYR A 179 9.66 1.67 -7.92
N TYR A 180 8.53 1.02 -8.19
CA TYR A 180 8.24 0.37 -9.47
C TYR A 180 6.97 0.96 -10.06
N ILE A 181 6.94 1.10 -11.39
CA ILE A 181 5.76 1.53 -12.14
C ILE A 181 5.28 0.41 -13.04
N THR A 182 3.97 0.15 -13.01
CA THR A 182 3.25 -0.67 -13.98
C THR A 182 2.12 0.14 -14.61
N ILE A 183 1.79 -0.18 -15.86
CA ILE A 183 0.67 0.42 -16.61
C ILE A 183 -0.30 -0.70 -16.95
N MET A 184 -1.58 -0.52 -16.65
CA MET A 184 -2.65 -1.47 -16.93
C MET A 184 -3.57 -0.91 -18.01
N GLY A 185 -3.73 -1.64 -19.11
CA GLY A 185 -4.39 -1.15 -20.32
C GLY A 185 -3.49 -0.22 -21.13
N GLU A 186 -4.09 0.45 -22.11
CA GLU A 186 -3.41 1.44 -22.95
C GLU A 186 -3.93 2.84 -22.57
N PRO A 187 -3.06 3.84 -22.35
CA PRO A 187 -3.48 5.21 -22.07
C PRO A 187 -4.51 5.69 -23.11
N SER A 188 -5.69 6.12 -22.64
CA SER A 188 -6.82 6.45 -23.50
C SER A 188 -7.71 7.51 -22.86
N GLN A 189 -8.34 8.34 -23.68
CA GLN A 189 -9.38 9.28 -23.24
C GLN A 189 -10.75 8.63 -23.03
N THR A 190 -10.98 7.43 -23.56
CA THR A 190 -12.28 6.80 -23.59
C THR A 190 -12.30 5.37 -23.06
N GLN A 191 -11.19 4.63 -23.21
CA GLN A 191 -11.08 3.25 -22.75
C GLN A 191 -10.49 3.20 -21.33
N PRO A 192 -10.82 2.15 -20.55
CA PRO A 192 -10.28 1.99 -19.21
C PRO A 192 -8.78 1.67 -19.25
N TRP A 193 -8.03 2.31 -18.38
CA TRP A 193 -6.60 2.10 -18.18
C TRP A 193 -6.16 2.63 -16.82
N GLY A 194 -4.90 2.52 -16.50
CA GLY A 194 -4.34 3.17 -15.32
C GLY A 194 -2.89 2.81 -15.06
N TRP A 195 -2.42 3.20 -13.91
CA TRP A 195 -1.04 2.94 -13.48
C TRP A 195 -0.98 2.62 -11.98
N GLN A 196 0.07 1.91 -11.61
CA GLN A 196 0.40 1.63 -10.22
C GLN A 196 1.85 2.06 -9.97
N LEU A 197 2.07 2.77 -8.86
CA LEU A 197 3.37 2.95 -8.23
C LEU A 197 3.43 2.06 -7.01
N ASP A 198 4.44 1.20 -6.88
CA ASP A 198 4.59 0.28 -5.76
C ASP A 198 6.01 0.27 -5.21
N GLY A 199 6.16 0.47 -3.92
CA GLY A 199 7.39 0.42 -3.18
C GLY A 199 7.19 0.38 -1.68
N HIS A 200 8.29 0.34 -0.94
CA HIS A 200 8.25 0.36 0.51
C HIS A 200 7.61 1.65 1.03
N HIS A 201 6.57 1.54 1.85
CA HIS A 201 5.80 2.64 2.41
C HIS A 201 5.05 3.53 1.40
N LEU A 202 4.99 3.16 0.12
CA LEU A 202 4.33 3.97 -0.90
C LEU A 202 3.74 3.10 -2.00
N VAL A 203 2.40 3.08 -2.06
CA VAL A 203 1.64 2.46 -3.14
C VAL A 203 0.54 3.40 -3.59
N ILE A 204 0.43 3.59 -4.89
CA ILE A 204 -0.66 4.36 -5.50
C ILE A 204 -1.23 3.55 -6.66
N ASN A 205 -2.51 3.22 -6.59
CA ASN A 205 -3.28 2.67 -7.71
C ASN A 205 -4.13 3.81 -8.30
N TYR A 206 -3.99 4.04 -9.58
CA TYR A 206 -4.65 5.14 -10.28
C TYR A 206 -5.35 4.61 -11.53
N PHE A 207 -6.66 4.44 -11.45
CA PHE A 207 -7.51 3.97 -12.54
C PHE A 207 -8.20 5.14 -13.23
N VAL A 208 -8.34 5.07 -14.55
CA VAL A 208 -8.97 6.07 -15.42
C VAL A 208 -10.02 5.41 -16.32
N LEU A 209 -11.19 6.01 -16.40
CA LEU A 209 -12.22 5.67 -17.40
C LEU A 209 -12.89 6.97 -17.89
N GLY A 210 -12.62 7.33 -19.14
CA GLY A 210 -13.08 8.63 -19.65
C GLY A 210 -12.45 9.79 -18.86
N ASP A 211 -13.31 10.60 -18.24
CA ASP A 211 -12.90 11.69 -17.36
C ASP A 211 -13.06 11.38 -15.85
N GLN A 212 -13.33 10.11 -15.52
CA GLN A 212 -13.41 9.63 -14.15
C GLN A 212 -12.09 9.00 -13.71
N VAL A 213 -11.73 9.24 -12.45
CA VAL A 213 -10.52 8.72 -11.80
C VAL A 213 -10.88 8.05 -10.48
N VAL A 214 -10.32 6.85 -10.26
CA VAL A 214 -10.31 6.19 -8.96
C VAL A 214 -8.85 6.00 -8.52
N MET A 215 -8.44 6.77 -7.50
CA MET A 215 -7.11 6.64 -6.91
C MET A 215 -7.22 5.85 -5.61
N SER A 216 -7.31 4.54 -5.73
CA SER A 216 -7.35 3.59 -4.61
C SER A 216 -7.14 2.14 -5.06
N PRO A 217 -6.60 1.27 -4.21
CA PRO A 217 -6.02 1.59 -2.90
C PRO A 217 -4.79 2.51 -2.98
N VAL A 218 -4.64 3.36 -1.96
CA VAL A 218 -3.41 4.10 -1.73
C VAL A 218 -2.86 3.72 -0.38
N PHE A 219 -1.59 3.35 -0.32
CA PHE A 219 -0.84 3.17 0.91
C PHE A 219 0.26 4.22 0.96
N MET A 220 0.31 4.99 2.03
CA MET A 220 1.39 5.93 2.30
C MET A 220 1.81 5.80 3.76
N GLY A 221 3.10 5.69 3.99
CA GLY A 221 3.67 5.57 5.33
C GLY A 221 5.12 6.03 5.35
N SER A 222 5.75 5.92 6.48
CA SER A 222 7.20 6.12 6.60
C SER A 222 7.73 5.61 7.93
N GLU A 223 8.96 5.12 7.90
CA GLU A 223 9.86 4.95 9.02
C GLU A 223 11.30 5.27 8.55
N PRO A 224 11.94 6.32 9.12
CA PRO A 224 11.36 7.32 10.02
C PRO A 224 10.41 8.28 9.27
N ILE A 225 9.55 8.99 9.99
CA ILE A 225 8.71 10.08 9.42
C ILE A 225 9.48 11.40 9.29
N ARG A 226 10.71 11.45 9.80
CA ARG A 226 11.60 12.62 9.79
C ARG A 226 13.05 12.20 9.58
N ALA A 227 13.75 12.90 8.70
CA ALA A 227 15.22 12.77 8.56
C ALA A 227 15.91 13.81 9.43
N ASP A 228 16.45 13.40 10.56
CA ASP A 228 17.21 14.29 11.47
C ASP A 228 18.69 14.45 11.05
N SER A 229 19.17 13.57 10.19
CA SER A 229 20.53 13.55 9.65
C SER A 229 20.56 12.99 8.22
N GLY A 230 21.74 12.85 7.63
CA GLY A 230 21.95 12.22 6.32
C GLY A 230 21.62 13.13 5.14
N LYS A 231 21.56 12.51 3.95
CA LYS A 231 21.36 13.16 2.65
C LYS A 231 20.09 14.02 2.58
N PHE A 232 19.03 13.57 3.22
CA PHE A 232 17.73 14.22 3.16
C PHE A 232 17.30 14.87 4.48
N LYS A 233 18.26 15.29 5.30
CA LYS A 233 17.99 16.00 6.56
C LYS A 233 16.96 17.11 6.38
N GLY A 234 15.94 17.13 7.25
CA GLY A 234 14.85 18.11 7.25
C GLY A 234 13.59 17.64 6.50
N THR A 235 13.64 16.51 5.79
CA THR A 235 12.42 15.91 5.22
C THR A 235 11.51 15.40 6.33
N VAL A 236 10.19 15.71 6.22
CA VAL A 236 9.15 15.32 7.19
C VAL A 236 7.88 14.95 6.43
N VAL A 237 7.22 13.87 6.86
CA VAL A 237 5.93 13.40 6.30
C VAL A 237 4.95 12.98 7.40
N MET A 238 3.67 12.82 7.07
CA MET A 238 2.59 12.26 7.91
C MET A 238 2.20 13.09 9.14
N GLN A 239 2.70 14.33 9.29
CA GLN A 239 2.34 15.17 10.43
C GLN A 239 0.90 15.69 10.32
N ASP A 240 0.48 16.12 9.13
CA ASP A 240 -0.87 16.68 8.93
C ASP A 240 -1.95 15.61 9.14
N GLU A 241 -1.72 14.37 8.69
CA GLU A 241 -2.61 13.24 8.94
C GLU A 241 -2.75 12.93 10.43
N GLN A 242 -1.62 12.91 11.13
CA GLN A 242 -1.57 12.69 12.56
C GLN A 242 -2.31 13.80 13.33
N ASP A 243 -1.96 15.06 13.04
CA ASP A 243 -2.42 16.22 13.80
C ASP A 243 -3.90 16.51 13.55
N LYS A 244 -4.40 16.35 12.31
CA LYS A 244 -5.83 16.50 11.99
C LYS A 244 -6.67 15.38 12.61
N GLY A 245 -6.18 14.12 12.57
CA GLY A 245 -6.84 13.00 13.24
C GLY A 245 -6.97 13.25 14.74
N TYR A 246 -5.90 13.67 15.38
CA TYR A 246 -5.88 14.05 16.78
C TYR A 246 -6.80 15.26 17.07
N THR A 247 -6.74 16.31 16.26
CA THR A 247 -7.59 17.50 16.41
C THR A 247 -9.06 17.16 16.32
N PHE A 248 -9.44 16.31 15.37
CA PHE A 248 -10.82 15.85 15.25
C PHE A 248 -11.25 15.08 16.52
N MET A 249 -10.42 14.12 16.98
CA MET A 249 -10.71 13.37 18.21
C MET A 249 -10.87 14.29 19.44
N GLN A 250 -10.04 15.33 19.56
CA GLN A 250 -10.13 16.30 20.65
C GLN A 250 -11.39 17.18 20.58
N SER A 251 -11.98 17.38 19.41
CA SER A 251 -13.20 18.16 19.22
C SER A 251 -14.47 17.45 19.74
N LEU A 252 -14.40 16.13 19.95
CA LEU A 252 -15.53 15.33 20.42
C LEU A 252 -15.80 15.57 21.92
N ASP A 253 -17.05 15.68 22.27
CA ASP A 253 -17.47 15.72 23.67
C ASP A 253 -17.30 14.34 24.36
N PRO A 254 -17.43 14.22 25.70
CA PRO A 254 -17.22 12.96 26.40
C PRO A 254 -18.12 11.79 25.93
N GLN A 255 -19.38 12.08 25.57
CA GLN A 255 -20.31 11.07 25.08
C GLN A 255 -19.91 10.61 23.66
N GLN A 256 -19.59 11.54 22.79
CA GLN A 256 -19.11 11.28 21.44
C GLN A 256 -17.79 10.50 21.46
N ARG A 257 -16.85 10.83 22.37
CA ARG A 257 -15.59 10.07 22.53
C ARG A 257 -15.86 8.63 22.95
N THR A 258 -16.80 8.38 23.85
CA THR A 258 -17.17 7.02 24.26
C THR A 258 -17.67 6.19 23.07
N GLU A 259 -18.36 6.80 22.12
CA GLU A 259 -18.83 6.11 20.90
C GLU A 259 -17.71 5.93 19.87
N ALA A 260 -16.80 6.90 19.75
CA ALA A 260 -15.70 6.85 18.80
C ALA A 260 -14.59 5.86 19.20
N VAL A 261 -14.31 5.71 20.51
CA VAL A 261 -13.21 4.90 21.03
C VAL A 261 -13.61 3.42 21.09
N LEU A 262 -13.01 2.61 20.22
CA LEU A 262 -13.20 1.15 20.22
C LEU A 262 -12.36 0.45 21.29
N SER A 263 -11.19 0.99 21.60
CA SER A 263 -10.27 0.50 22.64
C SER A 263 -9.34 1.60 23.09
N SER A 264 -9.05 1.67 24.38
CA SER A 264 -8.01 2.55 24.94
C SER A 264 -6.59 2.00 24.77
N GLN A 265 -6.45 0.72 24.41
CA GLN A 265 -5.15 0.06 24.23
C GLN A 265 -4.84 -0.11 22.75
N LYS A 266 -3.74 0.49 22.30
CA LYS A 266 -3.22 0.36 20.95
C LYS A 266 -2.41 -0.95 20.82
N GLY A 267 -2.81 -1.81 19.86
CA GLY A 267 -2.03 -2.98 19.46
C GLY A 267 -0.81 -2.63 18.62
N GLY A 268 -0.06 -3.63 18.20
CA GLY A 268 1.12 -3.42 17.34
C GLY A 268 0.78 -2.93 15.94
N THR A 269 -0.28 -3.47 15.34
CA THR A 269 -0.86 -3.11 14.04
C THR A 269 -2.37 -3.16 14.19
N ASN A 270 -3.06 -2.14 13.73
CA ASN A 270 -4.52 -2.07 13.75
C ASN A 270 -5.14 -1.89 12.35
N ASN A 271 -4.32 -1.63 11.30
CA ASN A 271 -4.81 -1.58 9.93
C ASN A 271 -5.47 -2.90 9.54
N LEU A 272 -6.65 -2.81 8.97
CA LEU A 272 -7.47 -3.95 8.52
C LEU A 272 -7.40 -4.11 6.99
N ALA A 273 -7.18 -3.02 6.28
CA ALA A 273 -7.32 -2.93 4.83
C ALA A 273 -5.99 -2.69 4.10
N GLU A 274 -4.88 -3.20 4.62
CA GLU A 274 -3.56 -3.17 3.95
C GLU A 274 -3.52 -4.10 2.73
N ALA A 275 -2.33 -4.30 2.18
CA ALA A 275 -2.06 -5.20 1.07
C ALA A 275 -2.69 -6.59 1.30
N PHE A 276 -3.27 -7.17 0.25
CA PHE A 276 -3.93 -8.49 0.24
C PHE A 276 -5.21 -8.60 1.07
N HIS A 277 -5.66 -7.50 1.71
CA HIS A 277 -6.91 -7.42 2.49
C HIS A 277 -7.95 -6.57 1.75
N ASP A 278 -8.28 -6.95 0.53
CA ASP A 278 -9.24 -6.25 -0.33
C ASP A 278 -10.62 -6.93 -0.44
N ASN A 279 -10.80 -8.06 0.25
CA ASN A 279 -12.03 -8.85 0.30
C ASN A 279 -12.50 -9.06 1.76
N ILE A 280 -12.83 -7.98 2.46
CA ILE A 280 -13.22 -8.07 3.87
C ILE A 280 -14.64 -7.54 4.13
N ASP A 281 -15.33 -8.18 5.06
CA ASP A 281 -16.55 -7.66 5.65
C ASP A 281 -16.17 -6.73 6.78
N LEU A 282 -16.47 -5.43 6.64
CA LEU A 282 -16.08 -4.40 7.57
C LEU A 282 -17.26 -3.51 7.92
N ASP A 283 -17.74 -3.64 9.14
CA ASP A 283 -18.83 -2.81 9.66
C ASP A 283 -18.38 -1.36 9.88
N TYR A 284 -19.36 -0.45 9.75
CA TYR A 284 -19.20 0.94 10.16
C TYR A 284 -19.12 1.01 11.68
N ALA A 285 -17.96 1.38 12.24
CA ALA A 285 -17.73 1.47 13.67
C ALA A 285 -17.34 2.89 14.06
N GLY A 286 -17.61 3.22 15.31
CA GLY A 286 -17.35 4.54 15.88
C GLY A 286 -18.53 5.50 15.72
N ILE A 287 -18.26 6.80 15.81
CA ILE A 287 -19.28 7.85 15.78
C ILE A 287 -19.66 8.22 14.33
N PRO A 288 -20.95 8.16 13.94
CA PRO A 288 -21.39 8.57 12.61
C PRO A 288 -21.52 10.09 12.49
N GLY A 289 -21.27 10.62 11.28
CA GLY A 289 -21.30 12.04 10.94
C GLY A 289 -22.60 12.74 11.26
N LYS A 290 -23.75 12.05 11.20
CA LYS A 290 -25.06 12.60 11.61
C LYS A 290 -25.15 13.03 13.09
N LYS A 291 -24.24 12.55 13.94
CA LYS A 291 -24.15 12.92 15.38
C LYS A 291 -23.16 14.05 15.66
N LEU A 292 -22.48 14.55 14.66
CA LEU A 292 -21.50 15.63 14.75
C LEU A 292 -22.19 17.00 14.58
N ASN A 293 -21.72 17.99 15.33
CA ASN A 293 -22.10 19.38 15.10
C ASN A 293 -21.35 19.94 13.87
N GLU A 294 -21.75 21.14 13.39
CA GLU A 294 -21.20 21.73 12.17
C GLU A 294 -19.68 21.91 12.20
N LYS A 295 -19.11 22.35 13.32
CA LYS A 295 -17.66 22.49 13.46
C LYS A 295 -16.94 21.14 13.38
N GLN A 296 -17.50 20.11 14.00
CA GLN A 296 -16.93 18.74 13.95
C GLN A 296 -17.04 18.14 12.55
N ARG A 297 -18.16 18.37 11.84
CA ARG A 297 -18.34 17.96 10.43
C ARG A 297 -17.27 18.59 9.55
N GLN A 298 -17.00 19.87 9.72
CA GLN A 298 -15.94 20.57 9.00
C GLN A 298 -14.56 19.98 9.29
N LEU A 299 -14.22 19.70 10.56
CA LEU A 299 -12.95 19.07 10.93
C LEU A 299 -12.81 17.65 10.35
N LEU A 300 -13.90 16.88 10.29
CA LEU A 300 -13.88 15.56 9.65
C LEU A 300 -13.65 15.65 8.13
N LEU A 301 -14.28 16.62 7.47
CA LEU A 301 -14.03 16.88 6.04
C LEU A 301 -12.59 17.35 5.80
N GLU A 302 -12.03 18.20 6.65
CA GLU A 302 -10.63 18.63 6.58
C GLU A 302 -9.64 17.47 6.78
N LEU A 303 -9.98 16.51 7.67
CA LEU A 303 -9.21 15.29 7.84
C LEU A 303 -9.27 14.42 6.58
N ILE A 304 -10.45 14.19 6.00
CA ILE A 304 -10.60 13.39 4.77
C ILE A 304 -9.90 14.08 3.59
N ALA A 305 -10.02 15.41 3.50
CA ALA A 305 -9.36 16.21 2.45
C ALA A 305 -7.82 16.12 2.53
N GLU A 306 -7.23 15.80 3.71
CA GLU A 306 -5.79 15.57 3.83
C GLU A 306 -5.32 14.40 2.96
N TYR A 307 -6.13 13.35 2.85
CA TYR A 307 -5.87 12.17 2.05
C TYR A 307 -6.29 12.34 0.59
N VAL A 308 -7.52 12.76 0.36
CA VAL A 308 -8.08 12.97 -0.98
C VAL A 308 -7.30 14.04 -1.76
N GLY A 309 -6.83 15.06 -1.07
CA GLY A 309 -6.03 16.15 -1.65
C GLY A 309 -4.64 15.74 -2.19
N ASN A 310 -4.25 14.47 -2.11
CA ASN A 310 -3.09 13.95 -2.83
C ASN A 310 -3.37 13.73 -4.32
N MET A 311 -4.64 13.59 -4.74
CA MET A 311 -5.06 13.56 -6.14
C MET A 311 -4.91 14.93 -6.79
N ALA A 312 -4.83 14.98 -8.11
CA ALA A 312 -4.94 16.25 -8.87
C ALA A 312 -6.23 16.98 -8.48
N ASP A 313 -6.13 18.30 -8.29
CA ASP A 313 -7.15 19.16 -7.64
C ASP A 313 -8.57 18.99 -8.19
N GLY A 314 -8.71 18.81 -9.52
CA GLY A 314 -10.00 18.62 -10.16
C GLY A 314 -10.68 17.33 -9.69
N HIS A 315 -9.96 16.21 -9.74
CA HIS A 315 -10.46 14.91 -9.32
C HIS A 315 -10.61 14.81 -7.80
N ALA A 316 -9.75 15.49 -7.02
CA ALA A 316 -9.91 15.63 -5.58
C ALA A 316 -11.24 16.28 -5.20
N LYS A 317 -11.66 17.35 -5.92
CA LYS A 317 -12.95 18.01 -5.71
C LYS A 317 -14.14 17.08 -6.02
N VAL A 318 -14.06 16.29 -7.11
CA VAL A 318 -15.07 15.28 -7.44
C VAL A 318 -15.20 14.28 -6.30
N LYS A 319 -14.09 13.74 -5.82
CA LYS A 319 -14.08 12.76 -4.72
C LYS A 319 -14.59 13.37 -3.41
N MET A 320 -14.22 14.60 -3.08
CA MET A 320 -14.75 15.28 -1.89
C MET A 320 -16.26 15.52 -1.98
N SER A 321 -16.80 15.83 -3.16
CA SER A 321 -18.25 15.94 -3.36
C SER A 321 -18.99 14.60 -3.13
N GLU A 322 -18.41 13.46 -3.50
CA GLU A 322 -18.93 12.14 -3.13
C GLU A 322 -18.93 11.93 -1.60
N VAL A 323 -17.82 12.29 -0.95
CA VAL A 323 -17.67 12.19 0.52
C VAL A 323 -18.73 13.05 1.24
N GLU A 324 -18.93 14.28 0.82
CA GLU A 324 -19.91 15.20 1.39
C GLU A 324 -21.33 14.65 1.33
N LYS A 325 -21.73 14.05 0.19
CA LYS A 325 -23.04 13.40 0.01
C LYS A 325 -23.26 12.25 1.02
N HIS A 326 -22.20 11.63 1.50
CA HIS A 326 -22.25 10.48 2.42
C HIS A 326 -21.78 10.81 3.83
N LEU A 327 -21.57 12.09 4.15
CA LEU A 327 -21.00 12.53 5.44
C LEU A 327 -21.80 12.06 6.65
N ASP A 328 -23.14 12.06 6.58
CA ASP A 328 -24.01 11.58 7.66
C ASP A 328 -23.78 10.10 8.02
N ARG A 329 -23.33 9.31 7.03
CA ARG A 329 -23.04 7.87 7.13
C ARG A 329 -21.56 7.59 7.36
N THR A 330 -20.71 8.62 7.32
CA THR A 330 -19.28 8.50 7.57
C THR A 330 -19.03 8.32 9.05
N CYS A 331 -18.43 7.19 9.43
CA CYS A 331 -18.10 6.88 10.82
C CYS A 331 -16.62 7.15 11.09
N PHE A 332 -16.35 7.68 12.27
CA PHE A 332 -14.98 7.84 12.79
C PHE A 332 -14.77 6.94 14.01
N ALA A 333 -13.73 6.12 13.98
CA ALA A 333 -13.36 5.23 15.07
C ALA A 333 -11.90 5.47 15.49
N TRP A 334 -11.63 5.21 16.78
CA TRP A 334 -10.33 5.43 17.40
C TRP A 334 -9.90 4.25 18.25
N ILE A 335 -8.60 3.94 18.24
CA ILE A 335 -7.96 2.99 19.15
C ILE A 335 -6.68 3.61 19.68
N GLY A 336 -6.48 3.57 21.00
CA GLY A 336 -5.27 4.05 21.67
C GLY A 336 -5.50 5.26 22.57
N GLU A 337 -4.40 5.89 22.90
CA GLU A 337 -4.37 7.03 23.83
C GLU A 337 -4.89 8.30 23.17
N THR A 338 -5.49 9.18 23.97
CA THR A 338 -6.08 10.45 23.51
C THR A 338 -5.29 11.67 24.01
N ASP A 339 -4.07 11.48 24.50
CA ASP A 339 -3.14 12.55 24.85
C ASP A 339 -2.26 12.96 23.65
N PRO A 340 -1.63 14.16 23.68
CA PRO A 340 -0.87 14.69 22.54
C PRO A 340 0.32 13.83 22.10
N GLU A 341 0.95 13.11 23.02
CA GLU A 341 2.13 12.27 22.77
C GLU A 341 1.76 10.78 22.59
N GLY A 342 0.46 10.48 22.71
CA GLY A 342 -0.04 9.12 22.60
C GLY A 342 0.15 8.49 21.23
N VAL A 343 0.17 7.17 21.21
CA VAL A 343 0.12 6.38 19.96
C VAL A 343 -1.31 5.91 19.72
N PHE A 344 -1.76 6.02 18.48
CA PHE A 344 -3.14 5.74 18.14
C PHE A 344 -3.32 5.17 16.73
N TYR A 345 -4.50 4.66 16.50
CA TYR A 345 -5.09 4.33 15.22
C TYR A 345 -6.42 5.08 15.09
N TYR A 346 -6.72 5.57 13.91
CA TYR A 346 -8.08 5.97 13.59
C TYR A 346 -8.53 5.42 12.23
N ARG A 347 -9.84 5.30 12.10
CA ARG A 347 -10.51 4.90 10.87
C ARG A 347 -11.64 5.85 10.55
N VAL A 348 -11.67 6.34 9.30
CA VAL A 348 -12.83 7.00 8.70
C VAL A 348 -13.43 6.00 7.71
N HIS A 349 -14.71 5.65 7.86
CA HIS A 349 -15.33 4.65 7.01
C HIS A 349 -16.75 5.09 6.60
N SER A 350 -16.98 5.14 5.29
CA SER A 350 -18.26 5.46 4.66
C SER A 350 -18.51 4.53 3.47
N PRO A 351 -19.67 4.60 2.81
CA PRO A 351 -19.92 3.83 1.59
C PRO A 351 -18.92 4.09 0.45
N VAL A 352 -18.30 5.27 0.42
CA VAL A 352 -17.47 5.72 -0.70
C VAL A 352 -15.98 5.92 -0.37
N ILE A 353 -15.60 5.94 0.91
CA ILE A 353 -14.20 6.07 1.31
C ILE A 353 -13.93 5.33 2.62
N LEU A 354 -12.80 4.65 2.67
CA LEU A 354 -12.21 4.09 3.89
C LEU A 354 -10.80 4.67 4.02
N ILE A 355 -10.51 5.24 5.17
CA ILE A 355 -9.18 5.75 5.55
C ILE A 355 -8.79 5.09 6.85
N GLU A 356 -7.56 4.57 6.91
CA GLU A 356 -6.93 4.10 8.13
C GLU A 356 -5.62 4.84 8.35
N PHE A 357 -5.36 5.23 9.57
CA PHE A 357 -4.08 5.77 10.07
C PHE A 357 -3.65 4.94 11.26
N ASP A 358 -2.40 4.52 11.29
CA ASP A 358 -1.90 3.62 12.31
C ASP A 358 -0.45 3.93 12.71
N HIS A 359 -0.19 4.18 13.98
CA HIS A 359 1.17 4.16 14.52
C HIS A 359 1.65 2.72 14.63
N GLN A 360 2.80 2.43 14.04
CA GLN A 360 3.36 1.09 13.94
C GLN A 360 4.50 0.84 14.93
N ARG A 361 4.86 -0.43 15.09
CA ARG A 361 6.08 -0.79 15.82
C ARG A 361 7.31 -0.39 15.04
N ARG A 362 8.34 0.09 15.73
CA ARG A 362 9.63 0.37 15.10
C ARG A 362 10.24 -0.88 14.47
N ILE A 363 10.74 -0.75 13.24
CA ILE A 363 11.46 -1.82 12.52
C ILE A 363 12.95 -1.54 12.51
N ALA A 364 13.36 -0.30 12.30
CA ALA A 364 14.77 0.10 12.21
C ALA A 364 15.08 1.32 13.12
N PRO A 365 16.35 1.55 13.53
CA PRO A 365 17.49 0.66 13.36
C PRO A 365 17.42 -0.60 14.24
N GLN A 366 16.54 -0.61 15.24
CA GLN A 366 16.30 -1.75 16.13
C GLN A 366 14.80 -2.03 16.22
N ARG A 367 14.42 -3.27 16.00
CA ARG A 367 13.03 -3.71 16.05
C ARG A 367 12.43 -3.51 17.44
N GLY A 368 11.38 -2.68 17.52
CA GLY A 368 10.62 -2.43 18.74
C GLY A 368 9.47 -3.44 18.93
N ARG A 369 8.94 -3.49 20.16
CA ARG A 369 7.77 -4.34 20.50
C ARG A 369 6.48 -3.53 20.59
N ILE A 370 6.58 -2.23 20.81
CA ILE A 370 5.46 -1.31 20.99
C ILE A 370 5.39 -0.33 19.81
N PRO A 371 4.20 0.18 19.47
CA PRO A 371 4.04 1.25 18.49
C PRO A 371 4.78 2.51 18.91
N VAL A 372 5.21 3.28 17.91
CA VAL A 372 5.91 4.56 18.08
C VAL A 372 5.35 5.58 17.11
N ARG A 373 5.50 6.87 17.45
CA ARG A 373 5.02 7.97 16.60
C ARG A 373 5.86 8.14 15.31
N GLU A 374 7.07 7.63 15.31
CA GLU A 374 8.02 7.75 14.20
C GLU A 374 7.83 6.70 13.09
N HIS A 375 6.86 5.77 13.24
CA HIS A 375 6.49 4.81 12.21
C HIS A 375 4.98 4.85 11.97
N ILE A 376 4.59 5.33 10.82
CA ILE A 376 3.18 5.56 10.46
C ILE A 376 2.83 4.81 9.19
N HIS A 377 1.67 4.17 9.20
CA HIS A 377 1.00 3.61 8.01
C HIS A 377 -0.35 4.29 7.80
N THR A 378 -0.66 4.61 6.55
CA THR A 378 -2.00 5.02 6.16
C THR A 378 -2.49 4.23 4.96
N VAL A 379 -3.79 3.96 4.93
CA VAL A 379 -4.46 3.27 3.82
C VAL A 379 -5.69 4.08 3.41
N VAL A 380 -5.87 4.26 2.11
CA VAL A 380 -7.11 4.83 1.54
C VAL A 380 -7.70 3.83 0.58
N ARG A 381 -8.97 3.51 0.75
CA ARG A 381 -9.72 2.58 -0.11
C ARG A 381 -11.02 3.21 -0.61
N THR A 382 -11.54 2.68 -1.71
CA THR A 382 -12.89 2.96 -2.19
C THR A 382 -13.75 1.71 -1.97
N PRO A 383 -14.52 1.65 -0.85
CA PRO A 383 -15.35 0.50 -0.50
C PRO A 383 -16.42 0.18 -1.56
N ASN A 384 -17.22 -0.84 -1.29
CA ASN A 384 -18.33 -1.27 -2.17
C ASN A 384 -17.87 -1.68 -3.58
N GLY A 385 -16.65 -2.24 -3.68
CA GLY A 385 -16.20 -2.90 -4.90
C GLY A 385 -15.53 -1.98 -5.91
N ASN A 386 -15.23 -0.70 -5.57
CA ASN A 386 -14.65 0.22 -6.54
C ASN A 386 -13.15 0.55 -6.30
N ASP A 387 -12.44 -0.19 -5.43
CA ASP A 387 -10.98 -0.18 -5.46
C ASP A 387 -10.48 -0.60 -6.86
N TYR A 388 -9.38 -0.01 -7.29
CA TYR A 388 -8.83 -0.23 -8.65
C TYR A 388 -9.82 0.15 -9.78
N GLY A 389 -10.88 0.91 -9.49
CA GLY A 389 -11.96 1.21 -10.45
C GLY A 389 -12.76 0.00 -10.90
N LYS A 390 -12.77 -1.10 -10.12
CA LYS A 390 -13.37 -2.39 -10.56
C LYS A 390 -14.87 -2.32 -10.78
N ASP A 391 -15.62 -1.51 -10.02
CA ASP A 391 -17.05 -1.32 -10.29
C ASP A 391 -17.30 -0.52 -11.58
N LEU A 392 -16.51 0.53 -11.84
CA LEU A 392 -16.58 1.27 -13.11
C LEU A 392 -16.21 0.37 -14.30
N LEU A 393 -15.16 -0.43 -14.17
CA LEU A 393 -14.73 -1.37 -15.21
C LEU A 393 -15.79 -2.42 -15.50
N ARG A 394 -16.45 -2.99 -14.47
CA ARG A 394 -17.56 -3.91 -14.60
C ARG A 394 -18.72 -3.26 -15.37
N GLN A 395 -19.14 -2.04 -14.98
CA GLN A 395 -20.20 -1.30 -15.65
C GLN A 395 -19.85 -0.97 -17.11
N HIS A 396 -18.56 -0.67 -17.38
CA HIS A 396 -18.08 -0.44 -18.75
C HIS A 396 -18.25 -1.69 -19.61
N TYR A 397 -17.86 -2.87 -19.13
CA TYR A 397 -18.01 -4.13 -19.83
C TYR A 397 -19.48 -4.55 -20.01
N GLU A 398 -20.36 -4.24 -19.06
CA GLU A 398 -21.80 -4.50 -19.19
C GLU A 398 -22.49 -3.62 -20.23
N LYS A 399 -21.98 -2.41 -20.48
CA LYS A 399 -22.55 -1.46 -21.46
C LYS A 399 -21.99 -1.62 -22.87
N HIS A 400 -20.80 -2.17 -23.00
CA HIS A 400 -20.11 -2.33 -24.27
C HIS A 400 -19.84 -3.81 -24.52
N ASP A 401 -20.24 -4.31 -25.69
CA ASP A 401 -20.00 -5.70 -26.08
C ASP A 401 -18.50 -5.89 -26.40
N HIS A 402 -17.76 -6.42 -25.45
CA HIS A 402 -16.34 -6.78 -25.60
C HIS A 402 -16.15 -8.25 -26.00
N SER A 403 -17.08 -8.84 -26.77
CA SER A 403 -17.05 -10.22 -27.26
C SER A 403 -15.91 -10.54 -28.23
N HIS A 404 -14.99 -9.60 -28.49
CA HIS A 404 -13.78 -9.88 -29.25
C HIS A 404 -12.68 -10.38 -28.30
N PRO A 405 -12.20 -11.63 -28.45
CA PRO A 405 -11.05 -12.10 -27.69
C PRO A 405 -9.83 -11.22 -28.05
N HIS A 406 -9.18 -10.68 -27.02
CA HIS A 406 -7.84 -10.11 -27.19
C HIS A 406 -6.93 -11.20 -27.76
N GLU A 407 -6.67 -11.18 -29.09
CA GLU A 407 -5.64 -12.05 -29.65
C GLU A 407 -4.30 -11.70 -28.96
N PRO A 408 -3.63 -12.67 -28.35
CA PRO A 408 -2.29 -12.42 -27.84
C PRO A 408 -1.40 -12.02 -29.03
N ALA A 409 -0.63 -10.96 -28.87
CA ALA A 409 0.29 -10.47 -29.88
C ALA A 409 1.13 -11.64 -30.42
N LYS A 410 1.01 -11.92 -31.73
CA LYS A 410 1.78 -12.99 -32.37
C LYS A 410 3.26 -12.64 -32.26
N PRO A 411 4.12 -13.57 -31.80
CA PRO A 411 5.55 -13.33 -31.81
C PRO A 411 6.00 -13.13 -33.27
N THR A 412 6.52 -11.95 -33.55
CA THR A 412 7.20 -11.66 -34.81
C THR A 412 8.39 -12.60 -34.94
N LYS A 413 8.44 -13.31 -36.05
CA LYS A 413 9.51 -14.25 -36.43
C LYS A 413 10.84 -13.53 -36.66
#